data_395ea0c9abb2713b96efb646fee6f27a
#
_entry.id   395ea0c9abb2713b96efb646fee6f27a
#
_cell.length_a   1.000
_cell.length_b   1.000
_cell.length_c   1.000
_cell.angle_alpha   90.00
_cell.angle_beta   90.00
_cell.angle_gamma   90.00
#
_symmetry.space_group_name_H-M   'P 1'
#
loop_
_entity.id
_entity.type
_entity.pdbx_description
1 polymer ?
#
loop_
_entity_poly.entity_id
_entity_poly.type
_entity_poly.pdbx_seq_one_letter_code
_entity_poly.pdbx_strand_id
1 'polypeptide(L)'
;MKFVVLAIKTLTRNQLRTLLTILGVATGMFLFASVETMQYSLGEATQLSADDTTLVVYRENRFCPSTSRLPEHYGPTIKKLDGVREVIPIQITVNNCGASLDVITFRGIPPGNLKSYNPDLRIVEGNYEDFLKRSDAALVGGHFAARRALKPGDQFEAVGVKVQVAAIIESDSPQDNNVAYVHLPFLQEASRVGLGVVTQ
;
A
#
# COMPACT_ATOMS: atom_id res chain seq x y z
N MET A 1 -1.68 51.67 29.24
CA MET A 1 -0.28 51.62 28.78
C MET A 1 0.73 51.26 29.88
N LYS A 2 0.61 51.73 31.13
CA LYS A 2 1.59 51.46 32.20
C LYS A 2 1.76 49.97 32.55
N PHE A 3 0.68 49.18 32.51
CA PHE A 3 0.73 47.74 32.82
C PHE A 3 1.53 46.91 31.79
N VAL A 4 1.43 47.24 30.51
CA VAL A 4 2.17 46.55 29.42
C VAL A 4 3.68 46.80 29.58
N VAL A 5 4.08 48.05 29.87
CA VAL A 5 5.49 48.38 30.10
C VAL A 5 6.05 47.62 31.31
N LEU A 6 5.24 47.50 32.38
CA LEU A 6 5.64 46.81 33.60
C LEU A 6 5.77 45.29 33.36
N ALA A 7 4.87 44.71 32.58
CA ALA A 7 4.93 43.29 32.17
C ALA A 7 6.20 43.02 31.35
N ILE A 8 6.49 43.81 30.31
CA ILE A 8 7.69 43.68 29.50
C ILE A 8 8.97 43.78 30.34
N LYS A 9 9.02 44.77 31.26
CA LYS A 9 10.16 44.97 32.15
C LYS A 9 10.38 43.79 33.12
N THR A 10 9.29 43.11 33.54
CA THR A 10 9.36 41.92 34.40
C THR A 10 9.85 40.70 33.60
N LEU A 11 9.41 40.55 32.37
CA LEU A 11 9.85 39.48 31.44
C LEU A 11 11.35 39.58 31.14
N THR A 12 11.85 40.78 30.85
CA THR A 12 13.28 41.01 30.55
C THR A 12 14.19 40.86 31.75
N ARG A 13 13.66 41.12 32.96
CA ARG A 13 14.44 41.01 34.21
C ARG A 13 14.70 39.55 34.64
N ASN A 14 13.76 38.63 34.32
CA ASN A 14 13.85 37.22 34.71
C ASN A 14 13.89 36.31 33.46
N GLN A 15 14.90 36.50 32.62
CA GLN A 15 15.02 35.88 31.31
C GLN A 15 14.94 34.33 31.35
N LEU A 16 15.60 33.68 32.30
CA LEU A 16 15.59 32.24 32.44
C LEU A 16 14.18 31.68 32.73
N ARG A 17 13.44 32.32 33.67
CA ARG A 17 12.07 31.95 34.02
C ARG A 17 11.14 32.13 32.81
N THR A 18 11.27 33.24 32.11
CA THR A 18 10.48 33.55 30.92
C THR A 18 10.75 32.56 29.79
N LEU A 19 12.02 32.24 29.56
CA LEU A 19 12.42 31.25 28.56
C LEU A 19 11.82 29.89 28.87
N LEU A 20 11.93 29.39 30.10
CA LEU A 20 11.37 28.11 30.50
C LEU A 20 9.84 28.08 30.36
N THR A 21 9.15 29.16 30.68
CA THR A 21 7.69 29.24 30.51
C THR A 21 7.30 29.22 29.04
N ILE A 22 7.99 29.98 28.18
CA ILE A 22 7.75 29.97 26.73
C ILE A 22 8.02 28.58 26.15
N LEU A 23 9.11 27.94 26.54
CA LEU A 23 9.48 26.63 26.09
C LEU A 23 8.44 25.55 26.49
N GLY A 24 7.93 25.65 27.73
CA GLY A 24 6.87 24.74 28.20
C GLY A 24 5.57 24.90 27.43
N VAL A 25 5.12 26.14 27.21
CA VAL A 25 3.90 26.43 26.42
C VAL A 25 4.10 26.03 24.97
N ALA A 26 5.24 26.34 24.37
CA ALA A 26 5.55 25.97 22.99
C ALA A 26 5.56 24.45 22.78
N THR A 27 6.17 23.69 23.72
CA THR A 27 6.16 22.24 23.69
C THR A 27 4.74 21.67 23.80
N GLY A 28 3.93 22.21 24.72
CA GLY A 28 2.53 21.79 24.86
C GLY A 28 1.71 22.05 23.60
N MET A 29 1.84 23.22 23.00
CA MET A 29 1.16 23.58 21.76
C MET A 29 1.65 22.71 20.57
N PHE A 30 2.94 22.45 20.50
CA PHE A 30 3.52 21.58 19.47
C PHE A 30 2.97 20.16 19.55
N LEU A 31 2.94 19.58 20.75
CA LEU A 31 2.38 18.23 20.94
C LEU A 31 0.88 18.17 20.59
N PHE A 32 0.11 19.17 21.04
CA PHE A 32 -1.30 19.25 20.70
C PHE A 32 -1.52 19.34 19.18
N ALA A 33 -0.83 20.26 18.51
CA ALA A 33 -0.92 20.42 17.06
C ALA A 33 -0.50 19.16 16.31
N SER A 34 0.53 18.44 16.80
CA SER A 34 0.99 17.18 16.20
C SER A 34 -0.08 16.10 16.27
N VAL A 35 -0.76 15.95 17.41
CA VAL A 35 -1.86 14.97 17.59
C VAL A 35 -3.05 15.33 16.70
N GLU A 36 -3.46 16.58 16.66
CA GLU A 36 -4.57 17.06 15.81
C GLU A 36 -4.25 16.81 14.32
N THR A 37 -3.05 17.13 13.88
CA THR A 37 -2.63 16.89 12.48
C THR A 37 -2.66 15.41 12.14
N MET A 38 -2.21 14.55 13.05
CA MET A 38 -2.25 13.09 12.84
C MET A 38 -3.68 12.57 12.77
N GLN A 39 -4.58 13.03 13.63
CA GLN A 39 -5.99 12.66 13.60
C GLN A 39 -6.67 13.12 12.32
N TYR A 40 -6.41 14.35 11.89
CA TYR A 40 -6.95 14.89 10.64
C TYR A 40 -6.49 14.06 9.42
N SER A 41 -5.18 13.78 9.34
CA SER A 41 -4.61 13.00 8.24
C SER A 41 -5.16 11.57 8.19
N LEU A 42 -5.36 10.93 9.35
CA LEU A 42 -5.98 9.60 9.43
C LEU A 42 -7.45 9.65 9.00
N GLY A 43 -8.18 10.69 9.41
CA GLY A 43 -9.56 10.90 8.99
C GLY A 43 -9.70 11.06 7.48
N GLU A 44 -8.85 11.87 6.86
CA GLU A 44 -8.83 12.07 5.41
C GLU A 44 -8.46 10.79 4.65
N ALA A 45 -7.45 10.06 5.11
CA ALA A 45 -7.06 8.79 4.51
C ALA A 45 -8.17 7.73 4.59
N THR A 46 -8.94 7.69 5.68
CA THR A 46 -10.09 6.78 5.80
C THR A 46 -11.28 7.21 4.97
N GLN A 47 -11.51 8.49 4.76
CA GLN A 47 -12.58 8.98 3.88
C GLN A 47 -12.30 8.68 2.42
N LEU A 48 -11.07 8.86 1.95
CA LEU A 48 -10.67 8.46 0.59
C LEU A 48 -10.89 6.95 0.34
N SER A 49 -10.69 6.12 1.35
CA SER A 49 -11.00 4.68 1.26
C SER A 49 -12.48 4.38 1.34
N ALA A 50 -13.30 5.22 1.96
CA ALA A 50 -14.75 5.03 2.07
C ALA A 50 -15.50 5.40 0.80
N ASP A 51 -14.94 6.28 -0.03
CA ASP A 51 -15.50 6.62 -1.35
C ASP A 51 -15.22 5.53 -2.40
N ASP A 52 -14.30 4.61 -2.10
CA ASP A 52 -14.03 3.45 -2.93
C ASP A 52 -15.16 2.41 -2.75
N THR A 53 -15.84 2.09 -3.83
CA THR A 53 -16.90 1.07 -3.87
C THR A 53 -16.35 -0.35 -3.86
N THR A 54 -15.06 -0.53 -3.66
CA THR A 54 -14.37 -1.82 -3.65
C THR A 54 -14.44 -2.46 -2.27
N LEU A 55 -15.03 -3.64 -2.19
CA LEU A 55 -15.06 -4.44 -0.98
C LEU A 55 -13.98 -5.54 -1.05
N VAL A 56 -13.20 -5.66 0.00
CA VAL A 56 -12.20 -6.73 0.12
C VAL A 56 -12.77 -7.86 0.98
N VAL A 57 -12.85 -9.07 0.41
CA VAL A 57 -13.38 -10.25 1.09
C VAL A 57 -12.24 -11.11 1.61
N TYR A 58 -12.23 -11.36 2.90
CA TYR A 58 -11.28 -12.26 3.56
C TYR A 58 -11.98 -13.47 4.18
N ARG A 59 -11.20 -14.50 4.47
CA ARG A 59 -11.70 -15.62 5.27
C ARG A 59 -12.07 -15.13 6.68
N GLU A 60 -13.15 -15.66 7.22
CA GLU A 60 -13.60 -15.38 8.59
C GLU A 60 -12.46 -15.51 9.62
N ASN A 61 -12.37 -14.55 10.53
CA ASN A 61 -11.34 -14.45 11.57
C ASN A 61 -9.89 -14.35 11.04
N ARG A 62 -9.70 -13.88 9.78
CA ARG A 62 -8.38 -13.66 9.18
C ARG A 62 -8.29 -12.24 8.64
N PHE A 63 -7.64 -11.35 9.38
CA PHE A 63 -7.45 -9.94 9.01
C PHE A 63 -6.17 -9.68 8.22
N CYS A 64 -5.27 -10.64 8.15
CA CYS A 64 -4.03 -10.52 7.40
C CYS A 64 -4.15 -11.24 6.04
N PRO A 65 -3.90 -10.58 4.91
CA PRO A 65 -4.00 -11.19 3.59
C PRO A 65 -3.19 -12.47 3.45
N SER A 66 -1.99 -12.52 4.02
CA SER A 66 -1.10 -13.69 3.94
C SER A 66 -1.65 -14.94 4.64
N THR A 67 -2.62 -14.80 5.52
CA THR A 67 -3.23 -15.92 6.28
C THR A 67 -4.64 -16.26 5.81
N SER A 68 -5.26 -15.42 4.99
CA SER A 68 -6.54 -15.69 4.37
C SER A 68 -6.35 -16.69 3.23
N ARG A 69 -7.19 -17.71 3.18
CA ARG A 69 -7.25 -18.69 2.10
C ARG A 69 -8.70 -18.92 1.74
N LEU A 70 -9.11 -18.37 0.60
CA LEU A 70 -10.45 -18.47 0.06
C LEU A 70 -10.42 -19.35 -1.20
N PRO A 71 -11.34 -20.30 -1.35
CA PRO A 71 -11.50 -21.02 -2.60
C PRO A 71 -11.97 -20.07 -3.70
N GLU A 72 -11.29 -20.06 -4.83
CA GLU A 72 -11.57 -19.19 -5.98
C GLU A 72 -12.99 -19.44 -6.55
N HIS A 73 -13.53 -20.66 -6.38
CA HIS A 73 -14.88 -21.01 -6.85
C HIS A 73 -16.01 -20.25 -6.13
N TYR A 74 -15.73 -19.52 -5.06
CA TYR A 74 -16.71 -18.62 -4.44
C TYR A 74 -16.97 -17.37 -5.29
N GLY A 75 -16.04 -16.98 -6.16
CA GLY A 75 -16.18 -15.81 -7.03
C GLY A 75 -17.50 -15.75 -7.81
N PRO A 76 -17.88 -16.81 -8.55
CA PRO A 76 -19.16 -16.87 -9.26
C PRO A 76 -20.40 -16.75 -8.36
N THR A 77 -20.32 -17.21 -7.11
CA THR A 77 -21.43 -17.11 -6.14
C THR A 77 -21.55 -15.67 -5.63
N ILE A 78 -20.42 -15.04 -5.32
CA ILE A 78 -20.37 -13.64 -4.87
C ILE A 78 -20.86 -12.70 -5.99
N LYS A 79 -20.47 -12.98 -7.23
CA LYS A 79 -20.89 -12.18 -8.40
C LYS A 79 -22.42 -12.14 -8.62
N LYS A 80 -23.16 -13.12 -8.09
CA LYS A 80 -24.62 -13.18 -8.21
C LYS A 80 -25.35 -12.32 -7.16
N LEU A 81 -24.63 -11.77 -6.20
CA LEU A 81 -25.23 -10.90 -5.18
C LEU A 81 -25.61 -9.56 -5.80
N ASP A 82 -26.75 -9.03 -5.39
CA ASP A 82 -27.22 -7.72 -5.85
C ASP A 82 -26.22 -6.63 -5.44
N GLY A 83 -25.89 -5.74 -6.38
CA GLY A 83 -24.94 -4.67 -6.19
C GLY A 83 -23.47 -5.04 -6.51
N VAL A 84 -23.15 -6.32 -6.76
CA VAL A 84 -21.80 -6.74 -7.14
C VAL A 84 -21.64 -6.66 -8.66
N ARG A 85 -20.78 -5.76 -9.13
CA ARG A 85 -20.48 -5.59 -10.56
C ARG A 85 -19.45 -6.58 -11.05
N GLU A 86 -18.35 -6.71 -10.33
CA GLU A 86 -17.22 -7.56 -10.69
C GLU A 86 -16.58 -8.19 -9.45
N VAL A 87 -16.02 -9.39 -9.60
CA VAL A 87 -15.25 -10.08 -8.55
C VAL A 87 -13.91 -10.43 -9.14
N ILE A 88 -12.85 -9.97 -8.51
CA ILE A 88 -11.47 -10.19 -8.95
C ILE A 88 -10.74 -11.01 -7.89
N PRO A 89 -10.37 -12.27 -8.19
CA PRO A 89 -9.59 -13.08 -7.26
C PRO A 89 -8.15 -12.58 -7.21
N ILE A 90 -7.63 -12.39 -6.00
CA ILE A 90 -6.28 -11.87 -5.78
C ILE A 90 -5.52 -12.75 -4.80
N GLN A 91 -4.30 -13.12 -5.17
CA GLN A 91 -3.34 -13.75 -4.29
C GLN A 91 -2.28 -12.74 -3.86
N ILE A 92 -2.14 -12.54 -2.56
CA ILE A 92 -1.08 -11.69 -2.01
C ILE A 92 -0.03 -12.57 -1.33
N THR A 93 1.22 -12.38 -1.70
CA THR A 93 2.38 -13.02 -1.06
C THR A 93 3.35 -11.94 -0.63
N VAL A 94 3.62 -11.89 0.67
CA VAL A 94 4.48 -10.86 1.28
C VAL A 94 5.73 -11.53 1.84
N ASN A 95 6.87 -10.90 1.63
CA ASN A 95 8.10 -11.26 2.31
C ASN A 95 7.96 -10.95 3.80
N ASN A 96 7.88 -11.97 4.60
CA ASN A 96 7.89 -11.99 6.07
C ASN A 96 7.36 -10.72 6.78
N CYS A 97 6.34 -10.88 7.59
CA CYS A 97 5.86 -9.87 8.55
C CYS A 97 6.89 -9.62 9.69
N GLY A 98 8.18 -9.61 9.39
CA GLY A 98 9.25 -9.34 10.34
C GLY A 98 9.78 -7.91 10.22
N ALA A 99 10.71 -7.53 11.07
CA ALA A 99 11.36 -6.21 11.13
C ALA A 99 12.27 -5.90 9.91
N SER A 100 12.00 -6.48 8.74
CA SER A 100 12.73 -6.18 7.51
C SER A 100 12.26 -4.85 6.94
N LEU A 101 13.19 -3.95 6.72
CA LEU A 101 12.95 -2.67 6.04
C LEU A 101 12.61 -2.83 4.54
N ASP A 102 12.80 -4.03 3.99
CA ASP A 102 12.58 -4.34 2.58
C ASP A 102 11.40 -5.31 2.43
N VAL A 103 10.20 -4.79 2.56
CA VAL A 103 8.97 -5.55 2.35
C VAL A 103 8.69 -5.64 0.86
N ILE A 104 8.67 -6.88 0.34
CA ILE A 104 8.28 -7.18 -1.03
C ILE A 104 6.90 -7.80 -1.01
N THR A 105 6.01 -7.22 -1.79
CA THR A 105 4.66 -7.71 -1.97
C THR A 105 4.45 -8.15 -3.41
N PHE A 106 4.18 -9.42 -3.62
CA PHE A 106 3.64 -9.90 -4.89
C PHE A 106 2.12 -9.92 -4.84
N ARG A 107 1.51 -9.41 -5.90
CA ARG A 107 0.06 -9.41 -6.07
C ARG A 107 -0.28 -10.16 -7.36
N GLY A 108 -0.78 -11.38 -7.21
CA GLY A 108 -1.26 -12.21 -8.32
C GLY A 108 -2.68 -11.83 -8.70
N ILE A 109 -2.88 -11.43 -9.94
CA ILE A 109 -4.17 -11.00 -10.49
C ILE A 109 -4.34 -11.65 -11.86
N PRO A 110 -5.57 -12.05 -12.26
CA PRO A 110 -5.82 -12.45 -13.63
C PRO A 110 -5.49 -11.29 -14.59
N PRO A 111 -4.67 -11.49 -15.63
CA PRO A 111 -4.18 -10.39 -16.47
C PRO A 111 -5.30 -9.56 -17.11
N GLY A 112 -6.43 -10.21 -17.44
CA GLY A 112 -7.60 -9.53 -18.03
C GLY A 112 -8.31 -8.56 -17.08
N ASN A 113 -8.15 -8.72 -15.75
CA ASN A 113 -8.81 -7.90 -14.75
C ASN A 113 -7.92 -6.79 -14.17
N LEU A 114 -6.65 -6.73 -14.56
CA LEU A 114 -5.72 -5.76 -13.99
C LEU A 114 -6.16 -4.31 -14.22
N LYS A 115 -6.68 -3.98 -15.40
CA LYS A 115 -7.19 -2.65 -15.72
C LYS A 115 -8.46 -2.28 -14.95
N SER A 116 -9.34 -3.26 -14.70
CA SER A 116 -10.53 -3.05 -13.87
C SER A 116 -10.16 -2.88 -12.40
N TYR A 117 -9.13 -3.61 -11.95
CA TYR A 117 -8.64 -3.54 -10.59
C TYR A 117 -7.92 -2.23 -10.28
N ASN A 118 -7.08 -1.76 -11.19
CA ASN A 118 -6.34 -0.51 -11.05
C ASN A 118 -6.38 0.27 -12.37
N PRO A 119 -7.41 1.11 -12.56
CA PRO A 119 -7.58 1.90 -13.78
C PRO A 119 -6.49 2.98 -13.94
N ASP A 120 -5.90 3.45 -12.83
CA ASP A 120 -4.91 4.53 -12.82
C ASP A 120 -3.48 4.04 -13.08
N LEU A 121 -3.32 2.74 -13.31
CA LEU A 121 -2.03 2.13 -13.59
C LEU A 121 -1.47 2.58 -14.93
N ARG A 122 -0.31 3.22 -14.90
CA ARG A 122 0.41 3.71 -16.07
C ARG A 122 1.73 2.96 -16.23
N ILE A 123 2.07 2.62 -17.46
CA ILE A 123 3.37 2.05 -17.79
C ILE A 123 4.35 3.20 -18.04
N VAL A 124 5.44 3.21 -17.29
CA VAL A 124 6.52 4.20 -17.40
C VAL A 124 7.62 3.70 -18.30
N GLU A 125 7.99 2.41 -18.16
CA GLU A 125 9.06 1.79 -18.94
C GLU A 125 8.70 0.33 -19.23
N GLY A 126 9.04 -0.17 -20.41
CA GLY A 126 8.71 -1.53 -20.85
C GLY A 126 7.39 -1.63 -21.60
N ASN A 127 6.81 -2.85 -21.68
CA ASN A 127 5.61 -3.10 -22.48
C ASN A 127 4.64 -4.03 -21.77
N TYR A 128 3.34 -3.68 -21.77
CA TYR A 128 2.27 -4.52 -21.24
C TYR A 128 2.09 -5.84 -22.02
N GLU A 129 2.35 -5.80 -23.32
CA GLU A 129 2.30 -7.01 -24.17
C GLU A 129 3.24 -8.11 -23.68
N ASP A 130 4.43 -7.73 -23.19
CA ASP A 130 5.40 -8.69 -22.69
C ASP A 130 4.96 -9.31 -21.37
N PHE A 131 4.20 -8.58 -20.55
CA PHE A 131 3.51 -9.14 -19.40
C PHE A 131 2.47 -10.19 -19.82
N LEU A 132 1.69 -9.93 -20.84
CA LEU A 132 0.65 -10.87 -21.29
C LEU A 132 1.20 -12.14 -21.93
N LYS A 133 2.38 -12.06 -22.58
CA LYS A 133 2.99 -13.19 -23.30
C LYS A 133 3.65 -14.23 -22.39
N ARG A 134 4.06 -13.83 -21.19
CA ARG A 134 4.85 -14.69 -20.29
C ARG A 134 4.13 -14.85 -18.96
N SER A 135 3.98 -16.09 -18.53
CA SER A 135 3.36 -16.42 -17.24
C SER A 135 4.18 -15.97 -16.02
N ASP A 136 5.52 -15.92 -16.14
CA ASP A 136 6.47 -15.49 -15.11
C ASP A 136 6.82 -14.00 -15.17
N ALA A 137 6.12 -13.24 -16.00
CA ALA A 137 6.32 -11.80 -16.11
C ALA A 137 5.74 -11.05 -14.92
N ALA A 138 6.40 -9.92 -14.58
CA ALA A 138 5.96 -9.02 -13.53
C ALA A 138 5.87 -7.58 -14.02
N LEU A 139 4.83 -6.87 -13.58
CA LEU A 139 4.76 -5.43 -13.63
C LEU A 139 5.20 -4.88 -12.26
N VAL A 140 6.26 -4.11 -12.25
CA VAL A 140 6.94 -3.70 -11.01
C VAL A 140 6.66 -2.23 -10.74
N GLY A 141 6.19 -1.92 -9.53
CA GLY A 141 5.95 -0.54 -9.11
C GLY A 141 7.23 0.29 -9.10
N GLY A 142 7.13 1.57 -9.50
CA GLY A 142 8.27 2.45 -9.71
C GLY A 142 9.16 2.63 -8.48
N HIS A 143 8.57 2.76 -7.29
CA HIS A 143 9.34 2.87 -6.05
C HIS A 143 10.11 1.58 -5.72
N PHE A 144 9.49 0.43 -5.98
CA PHE A 144 10.15 -0.86 -5.78
C PHE A 144 11.28 -1.06 -6.80
N ALA A 145 11.04 -0.75 -8.08
CA ALA A 145 12.04 -0.83 -9.13
C ALA A 145 13.25 0.09 -8.85
N ALA A 146 13.00 1.33 -8.44
CA ALA A 146 14.06 2.29 -8.10
C ALA A 146 14.94 1.82 -6.94
N ARG A 147 14.34 1.27 -5.86
CA ARG A 147 15.11 0.76 -4.71
C ARG A 147 16.03 -0.40 -5.07
N ARG A 148 15.67 -1.21 -6.04
CA ARG A 148 16.43 -2.39 -6.47
C ARG A 148 17.16 -2.22 -7.80
N ALA A 149 17.12 -1.02 -8.38
CA ALA A 149 17.68 -0.69 -9.68
C ALA A 149 17.26 -1.67 -10.79
N LEU A 150 15.99 -2.11 -10.75
CA LEU A 150 15.42 -3.03 -11.73
C LEU A 150 15.00 -2.30 -13.00
N LYS A 151 15.20 -2.96 -14.13
CA LYS A 151 14.80 -2.49 -15.46
C LYS A 151 13.97 -3.55 -16.19
N PRO A 152 13.16 -3.17 -17.18
CA PRO A 152 12.51 -4.14 -18.05
C PRO A 152 13.52 -5.10 -18.66
N GLY A 153 13.21 -6.41 -18.60
CA GLY A 153 14.10 -7.50 -19.02
C GLY A 153 14.91 -8.13 -17.89
N ASP A 154 15.07 -7.47 -16.75
CA ASP A 154 15.77 -8.02 -15.60
C ASP A 154 14.97 -9.16 -14.93
N GLN A 155 15.68 -10.03 -14.24
CA GLN A 155 15.07 -11.06 -13.40
C GLN A 155 15.38 -10.77 -11.93
N PHE A 156 14.39 -10.96 -11.09
CA PHE A 156 14.62 -10.96 -9.65
C PHE A 156 13.87 -12.10 -8.96
N GLU A 157 14.36 -12.48 -7.80
CA GLU A 157 13.75 -13.50 -6.96
C GLU A 157 13.47 -12.94 -5.58
N ALA A 158 12.27 -13.21 -5.09
CA ALA A 158 11.89 -12.90 -3.73
C ALA A 158 10.85 -13.91 -3.22
N VAL A 159 10.94 -14.29 -1.95
CA VAL A 159 10.00 -15.25 -1.32
C VAL A 159 9.94 -16.60 -2.03
N GLY A 160 11.02 -16.99 -2.73
CA GLY A 160 11.06 -18.19 -3.56
C GLY A 160 10.28 -18.07 -4.88
N VAL A 161 9.84 -16.85 -5.24
CA VAL A 161 9.16 -16.55 -6.51
C VAL A 161 10.15 -15.82 -7.40
N LYS A 162 10.52 -16.44 -8.53
CA LYS A 162 11.40 -15.86 -9.53
C LYS A 162 10.57 -15.32 -10.68
N VAL A 163 10.77 -14.03 -11.02
CA VAL A 163 10.01 -13.32 -12.05
C VAL A 163 10.92 -12.55 -12.99
N GLN A 164 10.41 -12.28 -14.18
CA GLN A 164 11.03 -11.38 -15.15
C GLN A 164 10.24 -10.07 -15.20
N VAL A 165 10.95 -8.94 -15.10
CA VAL A 165 10.35 -7.61 -15.21
C VAL A 165 9.93 -7.35 -16.64
N ALA A 166 8.64 -7.25 -16.90
CA ALA A 166 8.09 -6.89 -18.22
C ALA A 166 7.99 -5.36 -18.38
N ALA A 167 7.54 -4.69 -17.32
CA ALA A 167 7.40 -3.25 -17.33
C ALA A 167 7.49 -2.66 -15.91
N ILE A 168 7.85 -1.38 -15.85
CA ILE A 168 7.76 -0.57 -14.64
C ILE A 168 6.49 0.25 -14.73
N ILE A 169 5.73 0.26 -13.65
CA ILE A 169 4.43 0.91 -13.56
C ILE A 169 4.42 2.00 -12.50
N GLU A 170 3.54 2.96 -12.70
CA GLU A 170 3.24 4.01 -11.75
C GLU A 170 1.73 4.10 -11.54
N SER A 171 1.31 4.31 -10.30
CA SER A 171 -0.08 4.50 -9.91
C SER A 171 -0.18 5.68 -8.96
N ASP A 172 -1.35 6.30 -8.91
CA ASP A 172 -1.64 7.37 -7.96
C ASP A 172 -1.65 6.86 -6.50
N SER A 173 -1.83 5.54 -6.33
CA SER A 173 -1.70 4.87 -5.03
C SER A 173 -0.24 4.58 -4.67
N PRO A 174 0.28 5.11 -3.54
CA PRO A 174 1.64 4.82 -3.08
C PRO A 174 1.88 3.32 -2.79
N GLN A 175 0.83 2.58 -2.48
CA GLN A 175 0.90 1.15 -2.21
C GLN A 175 1.26 0.36 -3.47
N ASP A 176 0.64 0.72 -4.60
CA ASP A 176 0.85 0.03 -5.87
C ASP A 176 2.24 0.29 -6.46
N ASN A 177 2.83 1.44 -6.14
CA ASN A 177 4.21 1.77 -6.50
C ASN A 177 5.26 0.92 -5.75
N ASN A 178 4.85 0.13 -4.75
CA ASN A 178 5.70 -0.76 -3.96
C ASN A 178 5.38 -2.25 -4.15
N VAL A 179 4.58 -2.61 -5.14
CA VAL A 179 4.10 -3.98 -5.41
C VAL A 179 4.65 -4.49 -6.73
N ALA A 180 4.82 -5.80 -6.83
CA ALA A 180 5.02 -6.49 -8.10
C ALA A 180 3.75 -7.27 -8.47
N TYR A 181 3.09 -6.86 -9.55
CA TYR A 181 1.94 -7.57 -10.11
C TYR A 181 2.41 -8.72 -10.97
N VAL A 182 1.84 -9.89 -10.77
CA VAL A 182 2.16 -11.12 -11.51
C VAL A 182 0.88 -11.85 -11.88
N HIS A 183 0.97 -12.83 -12.76
CA HIS A 183 -0.17 -13.66 -13.13
C HIS A 183 -0.65 -14.48 -11.92
N LEU A 184 -1.95 -14.51 -11.66
CA LEU A 184 -2.54 -15.23 -10.53
C LEU A 184 -2.15 -16.72 -10.50
N PRO A 185 -2.32 -17.52 -11.58
CA PRO A 185 -1.97 -18.93 -11.54
C PRO A 185 -0.48 -19.18 -11.27
N PHE A 186 0.37 -18.33 -11.84
CA PHE A 186 1.81 -18.41 -11.60
C PHE A 186 2.16 -18.19 -10.11
N LEU A 187 1.57 -17.17 -9.49
CA LEU A 187 1.83 -16.89 -8.08
C LEU A 187 1.28 -17.97 -7.16
N GLN A 188 0.10 -18.52 -7.47
CA GLN A 188 -0.49 -19.62 -6.71
C GLN A 188 0.43 -20.86 -6.70
N GLU A 189 1.02 -21.18 -7.83
CA GLU A 189 1.96 -22.31 -7.98
C GLU A 189 3.30 -22.01 -7.30
N ALA A 190 3.91 -20.86 -7.59
CA ALA A 190 5.21 -20.46 -7.05
C ALA A 190 5.20 -20.28 -5.52
N SER A 191 4.12 -19.76 -4.95
CA SER A 191 3.95 -19.57 -3.50
C SER A 191 3.53 -20.83 -2.74
N ARG A 192 3.33 -21.96 -3.44
CA ARG A 192 2.88 -23.25 -2.87
C ARG A 192 1.54 -23.17 -2.12
N VAL A 193 0.72 -22.19 -2.45
CA VAL A 193 -0.62 -22.07 -1.87
C VAL A 193 -1.58 -23.06 -2.51
N GLY A 194 -1.30 -23.44 -3.75
CA GLY A 194 -2.12 -24.33 -4.58
C GLY A 194 -3.08 -23.55 -5.50
N LEU A 195 -3.32 -24.12 -6.67
CA LEU A 195 -4.25 -23.56 -7.65
C LEU A 195 -5.68 -23.52 -7.08
N GLY A 196 -6.42 -22.48 -7.44
CA GLY A 196 -7.81 -22.31 -7.00
C GLY A 196 -7.98 -21.78 -5.56
N VAL A 197 -6.91 -21.31 -4.93
CA VAL A 197 -6.94 -20.66 -3.61
C VAL A 197 -6.38 -19.24 -3.72
N VAL A 198 -7.10 -18.28 -3.17
CA VAL A 198 -6.73 -16.85 -3.18
C VAL A 198 -6.73 -16.29 -1.77
N THR A 199 -6.16 -15.12 -1.58
CA THR A 199 -6.14 -14.44 -0.28
C THR A 199 -7.31 -13.50 -0.10
N GLN A 200 -7.83 -12.94 -1.18
CA GLN A 200 -8.97 -12.02 -1.21
C GLN A 200 -9.66 -12.06 -2.56
#